data_85776d86ffcd94ca33054d864d86586b
#
_entry.id   85776d86ffcd94ca33054d864d86586b
#
_cell.length_a   1.000
_cell.length_b   1.000
_cell.length_c   1.000
_cell.angle_alpha   90.00
_cell.angle_beta   90.00
_cell.angle_gamma   90.00
#
_symmetry.space_group_name_H-M   'P 1'
#
loop_
_entity.id
_entity.type
_entity.pdbx_description
1 polymer ?
#
loop_
_entity_poly.entity_id
_entity_poly.type
_entity_poly.pdbx_seq_one_letter_code
_entity_poly.pdbx_strand_id
1 'polypeptide(L)'
;MAKKKVNAVDLIQKIEKLTKERMASQDVVELDQFRDLKKKMDPKTLLIIEDDETMRSAMKRIFESDGFNIRLASDGTELSVILDEVTPDLILMDIGLPWINGFELAQLLKDHREIKRIPLVFVSGQASEEDLKRAFAIGADDFIKKPFEIEKLRKTVHALLKVTTTPN
;
A
#
# COMPACT_ATOMS: atom_id res chain seq x y z
N MET A 1 -5.47 -32.33 -12.78
CA MET A 1 -6.68 -31.49 -12.88
C MET A 1 -6.30 -30.04 -12.56
N ALA A 2 -6.38 -29.17 -13.56
CA ALA A 2 -6.09 -27.76 -13.34
C ALA A 2 -7.19 -27.15 -12.47
N LYS A 3 -6.83 -26.58 -11.30
CA LYS A 3 -7.74 -25.78 -10.49
C LYS A 3 -8.13 -24.54 -11.31
N LYS A 4 -9.38 -24.44 -11.70
CA LYS A 4 -9.95 -23.25 -12.34
C LYS A 4 -9.69 -22.08 -11.38
N LYS A 5 -8.85 -21.11 -11.78
CA LYS A 5 -8.71 -19.83 -11.07
C LYS A 5 -10.09 -19.18 -11.06
N VAL A 6 -10.67 -19.04 -9.89
CA VAL A 6 -11.91 -18.29 -9.72
C VAL A 6 -11.58 -16.84 -10.04
N ASN A 7 -12.18 -16.31 -11.10
CA ASN A 7 -12.01 -14.90 -11.45
C ASN A 7 -12.72 -14.06 -10.39
N ALA A 8 -11.96 -13.20 -9.71
CA ALA A 8 -12.51 -12.34 -8.66
C ALA A 8 -13.66 -11.45 -9.16
N VAL A 9 -13.62 -11.04 -10.43
CA VAL A 9 -14.67 -10.26 -11.08
C VAL A 9 -15.97 -11.08 -11.21
N ASP A 10 -15.88 -12.34 -11.64
CA ASP A 10 -17.05 -13.24 -11.74
C ASP A 10 -17.67 -13.52 -10.37
N LEU A 11 -16.82 -13.64 -9.34
CA LEU A 11 -17.28 -13.86 -7.97
C LEU A 11 -17.99 -12.62 -7.43
N ILE A 12 -17.47 -11.42 -7.66
CA ILE A 12 -18.08 -10.15 -7.25
C ILE A 12 -19.43 -9.97 -7.95
N GLN A 13 -19.52 -10.20 -9.26
CA GLN A 13 -20.78 -10.10 -10.00
C GLN A 13 -21.83 -11.09 -9.46
N LYS A 14 -21.40 -12.30 -9.10
CA LYS A 14 -22.28 -13.31 -8.53
C LYS A 14 -22.77 -12.93 -7.14
N ILE A 15 -21.92 -12.33 -6.33
CA ILE A 15 -22.28 -11.79 -5.01
C ILE A 15 -23.25 -10.61 -5.16
N GLU A 16 -23.01 -9.69 -6.08
CA GLU A 16 -23.90 -8.56 -6.37
C GLU A 16 -25.30 -9.02 -6.81
N LYS A 17 -25.35 -10.05 -7.67
CA LYS A 17 -26.61 -10.64 -8.12
C LYS A 17 -27.37 -11.29 -6.96
N LEU A 18 -26.71 -12.11 -6.15
CA LEU A 18 -27.30 -12.76 -4.98
C LEU A 18 -27.76 -11.75 -3.92
N THR A 19 -27.03 -10.65 -3.76
CA THR A 19 -27.40 -9.57 -2.84
C THR A 19 -28.65 -8.86 -3.31
N LYS A 20 -28.75 -8.53 -4.61
CA LYS A 20 -29.96 -7.94 -5.19
C LYS A 20 -31.17 -8.86 -5.06
N GLU A 21 -31.01 -10.15 -5.30
CA GLU A 21 -32.08 -11.14 -5.17
C GLU A 21 -32.56 -11.26 -3.71
N ARG A 22 -31.64 -11.22 -2.71
CA ARG A 22 -31.99 -11.24 -1.29
C ARG A 22 -32.63 -9.95 -0.81
N MET A 23 -32.19 -8.79 -1.31
CA MET A 23 -32.83 -7.51 -0.99
C MET A 23 -34.26 -7.43 -1.55
N ALA A 24 -34.53 -8.07 -2.68
CA ALA A 24 -35.86 -8.20 -3.24
C ALA A 24 -36.77 -9.15 -2.41
N SER A 25 -36.19 -10.06 -1.62
CA SER A 25 -36.88 -11.03 -0.75
C SER A 25 -37.00 -10.60 0.73
N GLN A 26 -36.76 -9.33 1.05
CA GLN A 26 -36.82 -8.76 2.42
C GLN A 26 -35.73 -9.22 3.41
N ASP A 27 -34.73 -9.94 2.99
CA ASP A 27 -33.57 -10.25 3.84
C ASP A 27 -32.60 -9.04 3.82
N VAL A 28 -32.49 -8.33 4.93
CA VAL A 28 -31.59 -7.16 5.06
C VAL A 28 -30.16 -7.65 5.14
N VAL A 29 -29.39 -7.47 4.07
CA VAL A 29 -27.92 -7.55 4.12
C VAL A 29 -27.39 -6.14 4.35
N GLU A 30 -26.65 -5.92 5.43
CA GLU A 30 -26.05 -4.63 5.70
C GLU A 30 -25.04 -4.28 4.61
N LEU A 31 -25.31 -3.19 3.88
CA LEU A 31 -24.45 -2.69 2.78
C LEU A 31 -23.00 -2.43 3.23
N ASP A 32 -22.82 -2.11 4.50
CA ASP A 32 -21.49 -1.88 5.06
C ASP A 32 -20.67 -3.17 5.16
N GLN A 33 -21.29 -4.31 5.50
CA GLN A 33 -20.63 -5.61 5.48
C GLN A 33 -20.20 -6.02 4.07
N PHE A 34 -21.02 -5.69 3.07
CA PHE A 34 -20.69 -5.96 1.67
C PHE A 34 -19.54 -5.09 1.16
N ARG A 35 -19.53 -3.81 1.53
CA ARG A 35 -18.43 -2.89 1.22
C ARG A 35 -17.11 -3.34 1.84
N ASP A 36 -17.16 -3.82 3.08
CA ASP A 36 -15.98 -4.33 3.79
C ASP A 36 -15.46 -5.65 3.17
N LEU A 37 -16.36 -6.53 2.73
CA LEU A 37 -15.99 -7.75 2.01
C LEU A 37 -15.35 -7.41 0.66
N LYS A 38 -15.91 -6.46 -0.11
CA LYS A 38 -15.35 -6.00 -1.38
C LYS A 38 -13.97 -5.39 -1.16
N LYS A 39 -13.80 -4.54 -0.16
CA LYS A 39 -12.51 -3.93 0.20
C LYS A 39 -11.45 -4.96 0.62
N LYS A 40 -11.86 -6.07 1.24
CA LYS A 40 -10.97 -7.20 1.59
C LYS A 40 -10.56 -8.05 0.39
N MET A 41 -11.35 -8.03 -0.68
CA MET A 41 -11.09 -8.81 -1.92
C MET A 41 -10.29 -8.03 -2.94
N ASP A 42 -10.28 -6.69 -2.88
CA ASP A 42 -9.48 -5.87 -3.78
C ASP A 42 -7.99 -5.97 -3.42
N PRO A 43 -7.11 -6.10 -4.43
CA PRO A 43 -5.68 -6.07 -4.18
C PRO A 43 -5.26 -4.79 -3.45
N LYS A 44 -4.41 -4.94 -2.44
CA LYS A 44 -3.84 -3.78 -1.73
C LYS A 44 -2.96 -2.97 -2.64
N THR A 45 -2.99 -1.66 -2.50
CA THR A 45 -2.20 -0.72 -3.30
C THR A 45 -0.97 -0.26 -2.55
N LEU A 46 0.20 -0.50 -3.11
CA LEU A 46 1.47 0.02 -2.62
C LEU A 46 1.89 1.22 -3.46
N LEU A 47 2.23 2.31 -2.80
CA LEU A 47 2.87 3.47 -3.40
C LEU A 47 4.37 3.41 -3.14
N ILE A 48 5.17 3.39 -4.20
CA ILE A 48 6.63 3.37 -4.14
C ILE A 48 7.15 4.71 -4.65
N ILE A 49 7.84 5.45 -3.79
CA ILE A 49 8.45 6.75 -4.08
C ILE A 49 9.97 6.55 -4.12
N GLU A 50 10.51 6.46 -5.32
CA GLU A 50 11.91 6.11 -5.58
C GLU A 50 12.33 6.73 -6.92
N ASP A 51 13.42 7.49 -6.96
CA ASP A 51 13.93 8.12 -8.17
C ASP A 51 14.77 7.17 -9.03
N ASP A 52 15.46 6.21 -8.42
CA ASP A 52 16.24 5.20 -9.16
C ASP A 52 15.31 4.24 -9.90
N GLU A 53 15.39 4.25 -11.24
CA GLU A 53 14.54 3.45 -12.11
C GLU A 53 14.75 1.94 -11.91
N THR A 54 15.99 1.51 -11.69
CA THR A 54 16.32 0.10 -11.49
C THR A 54 15.70 -0.41 -10.19
N MET A 55 15.88 0.33 -9.10
CA MET A 55 15.31 0.00 -7.80
C MET A 55 13.78 0.02 -7.84
N ARG A 56 13.19 1.06 -8.43
CA ARG A 56 11.74 1.21 -8.60
C ARG A 56 11.14 0.05 -9.38
N SER A 57 11.76 -0.34 -10.49
CA SER A 57 11.33 -1.48 -11.32
C SER A 57 11.48 -2.81 -10.59
N ALA A 58 12.56 -3.00 -9.83
CA ALA A 58 12.77 -4.21 -9.04
C ALA A 58 11.69 -4.37 -7.96
N MET A 59 11.43 -3.33 -7.18
CA MET A 59 10.38 -3.34 -6.16
C MET A 59 8.99 -3.58 -6.76
N LYS A 60 8.70 -2.95 -7.91
CA LYS A 60 7.45 -3.19 -8.64
C LYS A 60 7.26 -4.67 -8.95
N ARG A 61 8.25 -5.32 -9.56
CA ARG A 61 8.16 -6.75 -9.93
C ARG A 61 7.96 -7.66 -8.72
N ILE A 62 8.66 -7.39 -7.63
CA ILE A 62 8.54 -8.15 -6.39
C ILE A 62 7.10 -8.12 -5.89
N PHE A 63 6.53 -6.94 -5.75
CA PHE A 63 5.21 -6.80 -5.13
C PHE A 63 4.05 -7.08 -6.09
N GLU A 64 4.22 -6.87 -7.39
CA GLU A 64 3.24 -7.35 -8.38
C GLU A 64 3.15 -8.89 -8.37
N SER A 65 4.29 -9.58 -8.20
CA SER A 65 4.29 -11.05 -8.08
C SER A 65 3.59 -11.54 -6.80
N ASP A 66 3.54 -10.70 -5.77
CA ASP A 66 2.83 -10.96 -4.53
C ASP A 66 1.32 -10.59 -4.59
N GLY A 67 0.87 -10.06 -5.72
CA GLY A 67 -0.55 -9.74 -5.97
C GLY A 67 -0.98 -8.34 -5.55
N PHE A 68 -0.04 -7.42 -5.29
CA PHE A 68 -0.34 -6.03 -4.98
C PHE A 68 -0.54 -5.19 -6.25
N ASN A 69 -1.39 -4.16 -6.13
CA ASN A 69 -1.41 -3.06 -7.09
C ASN A 69 -0.26 -2.10 -6.79
N ILE A 70 0.55 -1.78 -7.78
CA ILE A 70 1.71 -0.92 -7.58
C ILE A 70 1.50 0.42 -8.26
N ARG A 71 1.71 1.50 -7.50
CA ARG A 71 1.81 2.86 -8.00
C ARG A 71 3.24 3.35 -7.79
N LEU A 72 3.81 3.96 -8.80
CA LEU A 72 5.19 4.43 -8.80
C LEU A 72 5.24 5.94 -8.95
N ALA A 73 6.00 6.60 -8.10
CA ALA A 73 6.32 8.01 -8.24
C ALA A 73 7.84 8.21 -8.24
N SER A 74 8.37 8.83 -9.27
CA SER A 74 9.77 9.22 -9.37
C SER A 74 9.99 10.68 -8.99
N ASP A 75 8.95 11.49 -9.01
CA ASP A 75 8.96 12.91 -8.69
C ASP A 75 7.65 13.38 -8.04
N GLY A 76 7.62 14.65 -7.63
CA GLY A 76 6.49 15.24 -6.94
C GLY A 76 5.24 15.40 -7.82
N THR A 77 5.40 15.53 -9.12
CA THR A 77 4.28 15.64 -10.06
C THR A 77 3.54 14.31 -10.18
N GLU A 78 4.28 13.23 -10.40
CA GLU A 78 3.72 11.88 -10.42
C GLU A 78 3.05 11.53 -9.07
N LEU A 79 3.70 11.87 -7.95
CA LEU A 79 3.16 11.65 -6.63
C LEU A 79 1.81 12.36 -6.44
N SER A 80 1.71 13.64 -6.83
CA SER A 80 0.49 14.41 -6.72
C SER A 80 -0.65 13.77 -7.51
N VAL A 81 -0.41 13.40 -8.77
CA VAL A 81 -1.40 12.73 -9.62
C VAL A 81 -1.90 11.43 -8.99
N ILE A 82 -0.99 10.62 -8.46
CA ILE A 82 -1.33 9.34 -7.85
C ILE A 82 -2.21 9.54 -6.61
N LEU A 83 -1.87 10.50 -5.75
CA LEU A 83 -2.63 10.76 -4.53
C LEU A 83 -4.01 11.36 -4.79
N ASP A 84 -4.18 12.05 -5.92
CA ASP A 84 -5.50 12.53 -6.37
C ASP A 84 -6.39 11.36 -6.89
N GLU A 85 -5.78 10.31 -7.44
CA GLU A 85 -6.50 9.18 -8.03
C GLU A 85 -6.80 8.06 -7.02
N VAL A 86 -5.88 7.80 -6.09
CA VAL A 86 -5.94 6.62 -5.21
C VAL A 86 -5.35 6.90 -3.83
N THR A 87 -5.99 6.33 -2.81
CA THR A 87 -5.41 6.27 -1.47
C THR A 87 -4.66 4.95 -1.33
N PRO A 88 -3.33 4.96 -1.18
CA PRO A 88 -2.55 3.73 -1.03
C PRO A 88 -2.80 3.06 0.33
N ASP A 89 -2.56 1.76 0.39
CA ASP A 89 -2.62 0.99 1.65
C ASP A 89 -1.29 1.00 2.41
N LEU A 90 -0.17 1.25 1.71
CA LEU A 90 1.17 1.38 2.29
C LEU A 90 2.07 2.20 1.37
N ILE A 91 2.99 2.96 1.95
CA ILE A 91 3.96 3.79 1.24
C ILE A 91 5.37 3.26 1.53
N LEU A 92 6.12 2.96 0.46
CA LEU A 92 7.56 2.73 0.49
C LEU A 92 8.25 3.97 -0.06
N MET A 93 9.22 4.53 0.66
CA MET A 93 9.85 5.79 0.26
C MET A 93 11.35 5.82 0.53
N ASP A 94 12.12 6.29 -0.45
CA ASP A 94 13.50 6.66 -0.24
C ASP A 94 13.63 8.03 0.44
N ILE A 95 14.66 8.20 1.24
CA ILE A 95 15.03 9.49 1.84
C ILE A 95 15.77 10.38 0.85
N GLY A 96 16.65 9.79 0.07
CA GLY A 96 17.55 10.49 -0.85
C GLY A 96 16.92 10.89 -2.19
N LEU A 97 15.73 11.50 -2.16
CA LEU A 97 15.07 11.97 -3.38
C LEU A 97 15.72 13.28 -3.86
N PRO A 98 15.92 13.49 -5.19
CA PRO A 98 16.62 14.66 -5.72
C PRO A 98 15.78 15.95 -5.67
N TRP A 99 14.46 15.84 -5.58
CA TRP A 99 13.52 16.98 -5.66
C TRP A 99 12.97 17.43 -4.30
N ILE A 100 13.09 16.59 -3.26
CA ILE A 100 12.73 16.90 -1.88
C ILE A 100 13.47 15.96 -0.92
N ASN A 101 13.75 16.42 0.28
CA ASN A 101 14.23 15.52 1.33
C ASN A 101 13.10 14.57 1.75
N GLY A 102 13.39 13.25 1.78
CA GLY A 102 12.39 12.23 2.10
C GLY A 102 11.76 12.39 3.49
N PHE A 103 12.49 12.91 4.47
CA PHE A 103 11.92 13.21 5.79
C PHE A 103 10.90 14.35 5.74
N GLU A 104 11.17 15.41 4.97
CA GLU A 104 10.23 16.51 4.77
C GLU A 104 8.97 16.02 4.05
N LEU A 105 9.13 15.21 3.02
CA LEU A 105 7.99 14.62 2.32
C LEU A 105 7.17 13.72 3.25
N ALA A 106 7.81 12.87 4.05
CA ALA A 106 7.15 12.03 5.02
C ALA A 106 6.35 12.84 6.04
N GLN A 107 6.91 13.96 6.53
CA GLN A 107 6.21 14.85 7.43
C GLN A 107 4.95 15.42 6.77
N LEU A 108 5.06 15.92 5.54
CA LEU A 108 3.91 16.43 4.78
C LEU A 108 2.82 15.37 4.61
N LEU A 109 3.20 14.13 4.28
CA LEU A 109 2.25 13.03 4.15
C LEU A 109 1.60 12.67 5.49
N LYS A 110 2.36 12.64 6.58
CA LYS A 110 1.84 12.34 7.92
C LYS A 110 0.99 13.46 8.51
N ASP A 111 1.17 14.69 8.08
CA ASP A 111 0.33 15.81 8.47
C ASP A 111 -1.00 15.86 7.68
N HIS A 112 -1.07 15.16 6.54
CA HIS A 112 -2.27 15.13 5.72
C HIS A 112 -3.35 14.21 6.32
N ARG A 113 -4.55 14.73 6.50
CA ARG A 113 -5.65 14.06 7.23
C ARG A 113 -5.98 12.66 6.73
N GLU A 114 -5.96 12.44 5.41
CA GLU A 114 -6.34 11.17 4.79
C GLU A 114 -5.19 10.16 4.74
N ILE A 115 -3.94 10.64 4.74
CA ILE A 115 -2.74 9.83 4.54
C ILE A 115 -2.04 9.47 5.85
N LYS A 116 -2.20 10.28 6.89
CA LYS A 116 -1.47 10.12 8.18
C LYS A 116 -1.54 8.73 8.80
N ARG A 117 -2.59 7.98 8.54
CA ARG A 117 -2.79 6.62 9.08
C ARG A 117 -2.22 5.52 8.19
N ILE A 118 -1.79 5.86 6.97
CA ILE A 118 -1.23 4.89 6.04
C ILE A 118 0.17 4.51 6.53
N PRO A 119 0.48 3.21 6.65
CA PRO A 119 1.82 2.76 7.00
C PRO A 119 2.85 3.30 6.02
N LEU A 120 3.96 3.80 6.56
CA LEU A 120 5.07 4.35 5.81
C LEU A 120 6.37 3.66 6.23
N VAL A 121 7.08 3.13 5.24
CA VAL A 121 8.38 2.47 5.41
C VAL A 121 9.43 3.21 4.60
N PHE A 122 10.49 3.64 5.25
CA PHE A 122 11.66 4.14 4.54
C PHE A 122 12.52 2.99 4.01
N VAL A 123 12.99 3.13 2.77
CA VAL A 123 13.93 2.21 2.13
C VAL A 123 15.08 3.05 1.59
N SER A 124 16.19 3.16 2.33
CA SER A 124 17.24 4.12 2.01
C SER A 124 18.66 3.61 2.26
N GLY A 125 19.59 4.09 1.44
CA GLY A 125 21.03 3.91 1.68
C GLY A 125 21.58 4.78 2.79
N GLN A 126 20.87 5.86 3.14
CA GLN A 126 21.18 6.72 4.27
C GLN A 126 20.50 6.16 5.52
N ALA A 127 21.27 5.65 6.46
CA ALA A 127 20.74 4.99 7.65
C ALA A 127 21.68 5.20 8.85
N SER A 128 21.94 6.45 9.19
CA SER A 128 22.58 6.79 10.46
C SER A 128 21.61 6.54 11.63
N GLU A 129 22.14 6.46 12.83
CA GLU A 129 21.31 6.34 14.04
C GLU A 129 20.35 7.53 14.19
N GLU A 130 20.81 8.74 13.81
CA GLU A 130 19.97 9.94 13.75
C GLU A 130 18.85 9.83 12.73
N ASP A 131 19.12 9.29 11.54
CA ASP A 131 18.11 9.08 10.52
C ASP A 131 17.00 8.13 10.98
N LEU A 132 17.39 7.06 11.67
CA LEU A 132 16.44 6.12 12.27
C LEU A 132 15.55 6.79 13.32
N LYS A 133 16.15 7.55 14.23
CA LYS A 133 15.40 8.30 15.26
C LYS A 133 14.45 9.30 14.63
N ARG A 134 14.90 10.02 13.61
CA ARG A 134 14.08 11.00 12.88
C ARG A 134 12.91 10.33 12.14
N ALA A 135 13.17 9.20 11.49
CA ALA A 135 12.13 8.44 10.79
C ALA A 135 10.99 8.03 11.72
N PHE A 136 11.31 7.42 12.85
CA PHE A 136 10.31 6.99 13.83
C PHE A 136 9.61 8.16 14.52
N ALA A 137 10.32 9.27 14.76
CA ALA A 137 9.72 10.49 15.32
C ALA A 137 8.68 11.11 14.39
N ILE A 138 8.86 11.02 13.07
CA ILE A 138 7.88 11.45 12.05
C ILE A 138 6.65 10.53 12.04
N GLY A 139 6.78 9.29 12.49
CA GLY A 139 5.72 8.30 12.49
C GLY A 139 5.87 7.22 11.42
N ALA A 140 7.10 6.98 10.92
CA ALA A 140 7.38 5.82 10.10
C ALA A 140 7.15 4.52 10.89
N ASP A 141 6.64 3.52 10.21
CA ASP A 141 6.34 2.21 10.80
C ASP A 141 7.54 1.28 10.76
N ASP A 142 8.42 1.46 9.78
CA ASP A 142 9.68 0.72 9.69
C ASP A 142 10.71 1.49 8.83
N PHE A 143 11.95 1.01 8.89
CA PHE A 143 13.09 1.52 8.15
C PHE A 143 13.94 0.38 7.64
N ILE A 144 14.12 0.29 6.31
CA ILE A 144 14.92 -0.74 5.66
C ILE A 144 16.14 -0.10 5.01
N LYS A 145 17.31 -0.53 5.46
CA LYS A 145 18.58 -0.05 4.92
C LYS A 145 18.92 -0.75 3.60
N LYS A 146 19.31 0.03 2.58
CA LYS A 146 19.92 -0.48 1.34
C LYS A 146 21.42 -0.79 1.55
N PRO A 147 21.97 -1.87 0.99
CA PRO A 147 21.27 -2.95 0.32
C PRO A 147 20.50 -3.84 1.29
N PHE A 148 19.37 -4.39 0.86
CA PHE A 148 18.49 -5.22 1.68
C PHE A 148 18.21 -6.58 1.05
N GLU A 149 17.82 -7.54 1.86
CA GLU A 149 17.29 -8.81 1.40
C GLU A 149 15.81 -8.65 1.00
N ILE A 150 15.44 -9.18 -0.16
CA ILE A 150 14.07 -9.10 -0.69
C ILE A 150 13.06 -9.66 0.30
N GLU A 151 13.39 -10.77 0.96
CA GLU A 151 12.50 -11.40 1.94
C GLU A 151 12.26 -10.53 3.17
N LYS A 152 13.24 -9.72 3.59
CA LYS A 152 13.06 -8.76 4.68
C LYS A 152 12.04 -7.69 4.30
N LEU A 153 12.18 -7.11 3.09
CA LEU A 153 11.24 -6.12 2.59
C LEU A 153 9.82 -6.68 2.45
N ARG A 154 9.70 -7.89 1.89
CA ARG A 154 8.42 -8.60 1.78
C ARG A 154 7.76 -8.80 3.13
N LYS A 155 8.49 -9.35 4.10
CA LYS A 155 7.97 -9.61 5.45
C LYS A 155 7.46 -8.34 6.13
N THR A 156 8.20 -7.24 6.01
CA THR A 156 7.78 -5.96 6.57
C THR A 156 6.47 -5.48 5.95
N VAL A 157 6.36 -5.47 4.62
CA VAL A 157 5.16 -5.04 3.91
C VAL A 157 3.95 -5.91 4.28
N HIS A 158 4.12 -7.23 4.20
CA HIS A 158 3.04 -8.16 4.54
C HIS A 158 2.59 -8.06 6.00
N ALA A 159 3.53 -7.86 6.94
CA ALA A 159 3.21 -7.70 8.35
C ALA A 159 2.38 -6.43 8.62
N LEU A 160 2.79 -5.30 8.04
CA LEU A 160 2.09 -4.03 8.20
C LEU A 160 0.68 -4.05 7.59
N LEU A 161 0.52 -4.67 6.43
CA LEU A 161 -0.79 -4.79 5.78
C LEU A 161 -1.74 -5.77 6.49
N LYS A 162 -1.24 -6.79 7.16
CA LYS A 162 -2.05 -7.71 7.98
C LYS A 162 -2.56 -7.03 9.25
N VAL A 163 -1.76 -6.22 9.91
CA VAL A 163 -2.13 -5.48 11.11
C VAL A 163 -3.24 -4.46 10.82
N THR A 164 -3.23 -3.86 9.63
CA THR A 164 -4.27 -2.92 9.20
C THR A 164 -5.60 -3.58 8.82
N THR A 165 -5.63 -4.91 8.68
CA THR A 165 -6.83 -5.68 8.34
C THR A 165 -7.52 -6.33 9.55
N THR A 166 -6.96 -6.23 10.76
CA THR A 166 -7.61 -6.67 11.99
C THR A 166 -8.40 -5.50 12.60
N PRO A 167 -9.74 -5.50 12.56
CA PRO A 167 -10.50 -4.59 13.40
C PRO A 167 -10.36 -5.03 14.85
N ASN A 168 -10.01 -4.13 15.73
CA ASN A 168 -10.30 -4.27 17.14
C ASN A 168 -11.81 -4.28 17.36
#